data_9326a60f321e832d101a9e9b00971323
#
_entry.id   9326a60f321e832d101a9e9b00971323
#
_cell.length_a   1.000
_cell.length_b   1.000
_cell.length_c   1.000
_cell.angle_alpha   90.00
_cell.angle_beta   90.00
_cell.angle_gamma   90.00
#
_symmetry.space_group_name_H-M   'P 1'
#
loop_
_entity.id
_entity.type
_entity.pdbx_description
1 polymer ?
#
loop_
_entity_poly.entity_id
_entity_poly.type
_entity_poly.pdbx_seq_one_letter_code
_entity_poly.pdbx_strand_id
1 'polypeptide(L)'
;DGAAFFVIAKDNFENLENPVKLLGWGESSDAYHMTSPDPSGAGAEKAIRRALQMAKIEPKDVGYVNLHGTGTKFNDSMESKAVDSIFGEYKVPCSTTKAVTGHTLGAAAALELSICYKTLIENIDKICNNVILPIQVWDKVKDDELLELNFVNEKNVNIDNKIKICASNSFAFGGANACLVIGL
;
A
#
# COMPACT_ATOMS: atom_id res chain seq x y z
N ASP A 1 -1.07 -19.59 7.28
CA ASP A 1 -1.54 -18.87 8.46
C ASP A 1 -0.58 -17.70 8.76
N GLY A 2 -1.10 -16.61 9.32
CA GLY A 2 -0.28 -15.47 9.70
C GLY A 2 -0.98 -14.60 10.74
N ALA A 3 -0.19 -13.83 11.48
CA ALA A 3 -0.68 -12.81 12.41
C ALA A 3 0.34 -11.67 12.53
N ALA A 4 -0.14 -10.48 12.78
CA ALA A 4 0.68 -9.34 13.17
C ALA A 4 -0.06 -8.53 14.25
N PHE A 5 0.72 -7.96 15.16
CA PHE A 5 0.19 -7.19 16.28
C PHE A 5 0.89 -5.83 16.33
N PHE A 6 0.13 -4.77 16.56
CA PHE A 6 0.64 -3.42 16.73
C PHE A 6 0.23 -2.86 18.07
N VAL A 7 1.13 -2.15 18.71
CA VAL A 7 0.81 -1.28 19.85
C VAL A 7 0.79 0.14 19.35
N ILE A 8 -0.37 0.78 19.44
CA ILE A 8 -0.56 2.17 19.04
C ILE A 8 -0.69 3.02 20.28
N ALA A 9 0.17 4.01 20.43
CA ALA A 9 0.17 4.95 21.55
C ALA A 9 0.01 6.40 21.04
N LYS A 10 -0.42 7.30 21.91
CA LYS A 10 -0.41 8.74 21.59
C LYS A 10 1.03 9.25 21.46
N ASP A 11 1.23 10.27 20.63
CA ASP A 11 2.54 10.84 20.26
C ASP A 11 3.33 11.46 21.46
N ASN A 12 2.77 11.48 22.66
CA ASN A 12 3.42 11.97 23.88
C ASN A 12 4.02 10.84 24.76
N PHE A 13 4.18 9.65 24.22
CA PHE A 13 4.85 8.55 24.91
C PHE A 13 6.36 8.84 24.91
N GLU A 14 6.86 9.38 26.04
CA GLU A 14 8.29 9.62 26.24
C GLU A 14 9.05 8.30 26.13
N ASN A 15 10.11 8.27 25.30
CA ASN A 15 11.03 7.14 25.10
C ASN A 15 10.58 6.01 24.13
N LEU A 16 9.67 6.26 23.20
CA LEU A 16 9.55 5.37 22.05
C LEU A 16 10.74 5.60 21.10
N GLU A 17 11.67 4.64 21.04
CA GLU A 17 12.78 4.64 20.07
C GLU A 17 12.30 4.54 18.62
N ASN A 18 11.00 4.37 18.41
CA ASN A 18 10.42 4.10 17.11
C ASN A 18 9.73 5.33 16.52
N PRO A 19 10.25 5.88 15.42
CA PRO A 19 9.74 7.10 14.83
C PRO A 19 8.51 6.90 13.93
N VAL A 20 8.02 5.67 13.70
CA VAL A 20 6.90 5.41 12.76
C VAL A 20 5.57 5.80 13.37
N LYS A 21 4.84 6.65 12.66
CA LYS A 21 3.52 7.18 13.04
C LYS A 21 2.44 6.66 12.10
N LEU A 22 1.23 6.44 12.63
CA LEU A 22 0.03 6.34 11.83
C LEU A 22 -0.41 7.76 11.46
N LEU A 23 -0.20 8.13 10.20
CA LEU A 23 -0.45 9.49 9.71
C LEU A 23 -1.91 9.70 9.30
N GLY A 24 -2.52 8.66 8.73
CA GLY A 24 -3.89 8.75 8.27
C GLY A 24 -4.48 7.41 7.86
N TRP A 25 -5.80 7.40 7.76
CA TRP A 25 -6.56 6.27 7.22
C TRP A 25 -7.76 6.77 6.44
N GLY A 26 -8.24 5.94 5.54
CA GLY A 26 -9.43 6.21 4.76
C GLY A 26 -10.22 4.94 4.51
N GLU A 27 -11.52 5.08 4.53
CA GLU A 27 -12.46 3.98 4.32
C GLU A 27 -13.54 4.39 3.33
N SER A 28 -14.08 3.41 2.61
CA SER A 28 -15.23 3.58 1.73
C SER A 28 -15.96 2.26 1.55
N SER A 29 -17.13 2.31 0.95
CA SER A 29 -17.85 1.13 0.49
C SER A 29 -18.27 1.34 -0.95
N ASP A 30 -18.10 0.30 -1.78
CA ASP A 30 -18.50 0.32 -3.20
C ASP A 30 -20.03 0.34 -3.35
N ALA A 31 -20.74 -0.35 -2.46
CA ALA A 31 -22.18 -0.62 -2.59
C ALA A 31 -22.56 -1.22 -3.98
N TYR A 32 -21.65 -2.02 -4.55
CA TYR A 32 -21.76 -2.57 -5.90
C TYR A 32 -22.22 -4.03 -5.92
N HIS A 33 -21.45 -4.93 -5.33
CA HIS A 33 -21.72 -6.36 -5.30
C HIS A 33 -21.11 -7.03 -4.06
N MET A 34 -21.69 -8.18 -3.63
CA MET A 34 -21.22 -8.86 -2.40
C MET A 34 -19.79 -9.41 -2.50
N THR A 35 -19.39 -9.89 -3.68
CA THR A 35 -18.10 -10.59 -3.86
C THR A 35 -17.22 -10.01 -4.94
N SER A 36 -17.70 -9.01 -5.68
CA SER A 36 -16.92 -8.35 -6.74
C SER A 36 -16.74 -6.87 -6.41
N PRO A 37 -15.54 -6.32 -6.58
CA PRO A 37 -15.31 -4.89 -6.43
C PRO A 37 -16.02 -4.12 -7.55
N ASP A 38 -16.26 -2.83 -7.33
CA ASP A 38 -16.69 -1.91 -8.39
C ASP A 38 -15.57 -1.81 -9.45
N PRO A 39 -15.82 -2.22 -10.72
CA PRO A 39 -14.81 -2.21 -11.76
C PRO A 39 -14.22 -0.84 -12.08
N SER A 40 -14.88 0.24 -11.66
CA SER A 40 -14.37 1.61 -11.85
C SER A 40 -13.21 1.95 -10.91
N GLY A 41 -13.09 1.26 -9.76
CA GLY A 41 -12.13 1.57 -8.71
C GLY A 41 -12.47 2.80 -7.86
N ALA A 42 -13.65 3.40 -8.05
CA ALA A 42 -14.03 4.64 -7.36
C ALA A 42 -14.05 4.52 -5.83
N GLY A 43 -14.46 3.37 -5.31
CA GLY A 43 -14.44 3.11 -3.86
C GLY A 43 -13.02 3.05 -3.33
N ALA A 44 -12.14 2.26 -3.98
CA ALA A 44 -10.73 2.16 -3.61
C ALA A 44 -10.02 3.52 -3.69
N GLU A 45 -10.21 4.26 -4.79
CA GLU A 45 -9.69 5.62 -4.96
C GLU A 45 -10.13 6.55 -3.82
N LYS A 46 -11.41 6.51 -3.46
CA LYS A 46 -11.96 7.32 -2.36
C LYS A 46 -11.32 6.99 -1.02
N ALA A 47 -11.08 5.71 -0.72
CA ALA A 47 -10.41 5.30 0.50
C ALA A 47 -8.97 5.83 0.55
N ILE A 48 -8.21 5.69 -0.54
CA ILE A 48 -6.83 6.19 -0.63
C ILE A 48 -6.79 7.72 -0.47
N ARG A 49 -7.63 8.46 -1.21
CA ARG A 49 -7.68 9.93 -1.12
C ARG A 49 -8.02 10.42 0.29
N ARG A 50 -8.92 9.75 1.00
CA ARG A 50 -9.25 10.08 2.39
C ARG A 50 -8.07 9.84 3.33
N ALA A 51 -7.32 8.76 3.15
CA ALA A 51 -6.12 8.48 3.93
C ALA A 51 -5.06 9.58 3.74
N LEU A 52 -4.78 9.98 2.49
CA LEU A 52 -3.85 11.05 2.16
C LEU A 52 -4.32 12.40 2.73
N GLN A 53 -5.61 12.71 2.60
CA GLN A 53 -6.19 13.94 3.15
C GLN A 53 -6.07 14.01 4.68
N MET A 54 -6.35 12.90 5.38
CA MET A 54 -6.20 12.82 6.84
C MET A 54 -4.75 12.98 7.25
N ALA A 55 -3.82 12.36 6.51
CA ALA A 55 -2.38 12.50 6.71
C ALA A 55 -1.84 13.91 6.37
N LYS A 56 -2.64 14.73 5.65
CA LYS A 56 -2.27 16.06 5.13
C LYS A 56 -1.03 16.01 4.23
N ILE A 57 -0.99 15.02 3.33
CA ILE A 57 0.09 14.81 2.39
C ILE A 57 -0.46 14.73 0.95
N GLU A 58 0.41 15.02 0.00
CA GLU A 58 0.13 14.86 -1.42
C GLU A 58 0.57 13.46 -1.92
N PRO A 59 -0.01 12.94 -3.02
CA PRO A 59 0.39 11.64 -3.56
C PRO A 59 1.89 11.50 -3.82
N LYS A 60 2.56 12.56 -4.25
CA LYS A 60 4.01 12.61 -4.50
C LYS A 60 4.88 12.37 -3.26
N ASP A 61 4.33 12.57 -2.07
CA ASP A 61 5.05 12.39 -0.82
C ASP A 61 5.11 10.92 -0.39
N VAL A 62 4.28 10.05 -1.00
CA VAL A 62 4.25 8.62 -0.76
C VAL A 62 5.43 7.97 -1.48
N GLY A 63 6.29 7.30 -0.72
CA GLY A 63 7.47 6.64 -1.27
C GLY A 63 7.24 5.18 -1.70
N TYR A 64 6.20 4.53 -1.18
CA TYR A 64 5.86 3.15 -1.51
C TYR A 64 4.39 2.83 -1.22
N VAL A 65 3.77 2.07 -2.11
CA VAL A 65 2.40 1.55 -1.95
C VAL A 65 2.44 0.02 -1.87
N ASN A 66 1.99 -0.54 -0.74
CA ASN A 66 1.68 -1.95 -0.66
C ASN A 66 0.26 -2.18 -1.19
N LEU A 67 0.17 -2.89 -2.30
CA LEU A 67 -1.08 -3.19 -2.99
C LEU A 67 -1.86 -4.28 -2.25
N HIS A 68 -3.19 -4.21 -2.30
CA HIS A 68 -4.01 -5.36 -1.92
C HIS A 68 -3.70 -6.57 -2.80
N GLY A 69 -3.66 -6.41 -4.12
CA GLY A 69 -3.04 -7.30 -5.10
C GLY A 69 -3.25 -8.80 -4.85
N THR A 70 -4.48 -9.28 -5.02
CA THR A 70 -4.85 -10.68 -4.72
C THR A 70 -4.46 -11.67 -5.81
N GLY A 71 -4.02 -11.20 -6.98
CA GLY A 71 -3.79 -12.03 -8.16
C GLY A 71 -5.09 -12.47 -8.83
N THR A 72 -6.20 -11.77 -8.57
CA THR A 72 -7.49 -12.03 -9.23
C THR A 72 -7.83 -10.93 -10.22
N LYS A 73 -8.35 -11.32 -11.38
CA LYS A 73 -8.62 -10.42 -12.49
C LYS A 73 -9.41 -9.16 -12.08
N PHE A 74 -10.50 -9.31 -11.33
CA PHE A 74 -11.37 -8.19 -10.99
C PHE A 74 -10.73 -7.24 -9.96
N ASN A 75 -10.09 -7.79 -8.94
CA ASN A 75 -9.40 -6.97 -7.95
C ASN A 75 -8.25 -6.21 -8.58
N ASP A 76 -7.39 -6.89 -9.32
CA ASP A 76 -6.17 -6.29 -9.84
C ASP A 76 -6.49 -5.23 -10.91
N SER A 77 -7.51 -5.47 -11.75
CA SER A 77 -7.99 -4.44 -12.70
C SER A 77 -8.56 -3.22 -11.98
N MET A 78 -9.39 -3.42 -10.97
CA MET A 78 -9.95 -2.34 -10.17
C MET A 78 -8.86 -1.54 -9.46
N GLU A 79 -7.95 -2.23 -8.76
CA GLU A 79 -6.88 -1.61 -7.99
C GLU A 79 -5.89 -0.86 -8.89
N SER A 80 -5.55 -1.42 -10.06
CA SER A 80 -4.64 -0.74 -11.00
C SER A 80 -5.19 0.63 -11.40
N LYS A 81 -6.50 0.75 -11.65
CA LYS A 81 -7.16 2.02 -11.99
C LYS A 81 -7.12 3.01 -10.83
N ALA A 82 -7.46 2.55 -9.62
CA ALA A 82 -7.47 3.40 -8.44
C ALA A 82 -6.08 3.92 -8.09
N VAL A 83 -5.06 3.07 -8.19
CA VAL A 83 -3.67 3.43 -7.91
C VAL A 83 -3.10 4.35 -8.99
N ASP A 84 -3.35 4.06 -10.26
CA ASP A 84 -2.89 4.89 -11.38
C ASP A 84 -3.50 6.30 -11.33
N SER A 85 -4.81 6.41 -11.02
CA SER A 85 -5.49 7.72 -10.92
C SER A 85 -4.91 8.64 -9.85
N ILE A 86 -4.24 8.09 -8.84
CA ILE A 86 -3.68 8.86 -7.72
C ILE A 86 -2.17 9.00 -7.84
N PHE A 87 -1.47 7.93 -8.17
CA PHE A 87 -0.02 7.81 -8.07
C PHE A 87 0.69 7.70 -9.43
N GLY A 88 -0.05 7.45 -10.52
CA GLY A 88 0.51 7.18 -11.85
C GLY A 88 1.40 8.29 -12.37
N GLU A 89 0.99 9.56 -12.19
CA GLU A 89 1.79 10.74 -12.57
C GLU A 89 3.15 10.76 -11.86
N TYR A 90 3.19 10.34 -10.59
CA TYR A 90 4.39 10.38 -9.75
C TYR A 90 5.20 9.09 -9.82
N LYS A 91 4.71 8.06 -10.53
CA LYS A 91 5.33 6.74 -10.64
C LYS A 91 5.76 6.17 -9.29
N VAL A 92 4.88 6.27 -8.30
CA VAL A 92 5.17 5.77 -6.95
C VAL A 92 5.41 4.27 -7.00
N PRO A 93 6.53 3.77 -6.46
CA PRO A 93 6.83 2.35 -6.42
C PRO A 93 5.76 1.56 -5.67
N CYS A 94 5.35 0.43 -6.21
CA CYS A 94 4.34 -0.42 -5.60
C CYS A 94 4.64 -1.91 -5.79
N SER A 95 4.09 -2.73 -4.91
CA SER A 95 4.07 -4.19 -5.07
C SER A 95 2.99 -4.81 -4.19
N THR A 96 2.55 -6.02 -4.55
CA THR A 96 1.84 -6.90 -3.62
C THR A 96 2.81 -7.91 -3.03
N THR A 97 2.67 -8.19 -1.75
CA THR A 97 3.49 -9.18 -1.04
C THR A 97 2.81 -10.53 -0.90
N LYS A 98 1.56 -10.65 -1.39
CA LYS A 98 0.75 -11.87 -1.26
C LYS A 98 1.30 -13.09 -2.00
N ALA A 99 2.13 -12.90 -3.03
CA ALA A 99 2.84 -14.01 -3.68
C ALA A 99 3.81 -14.72 -2.73
N VAL A 100 4.27 -14.03 -1.67
CA VAL A 100 5.20 -14.57 -0.66
C VAL A 100 4.48 -14.96 0.63
N THR A 101 3.56 -14.12 1.10
CA THR A 101 2.86 -14.32 2.39
C THR A 101 1.61 -15.19 2.27
N GLY A 102 1.06 -15.31 1.07
CA GLY A 102 -0.31 -15.78 0.85
C GLY A 102 -1.35 -14.73 1.27
N HIS A 103 -2.59 -14.94 0.87
CA HIS A 103 -3.71 -14.11 1.32
C HIS A 103 -4.26 -14.64 2.64
N THR A 104 -3.82 -14.10 3.75
CA THR A 104 -4.19 -14.54 5.11
C THR A 104 -5.53 -13.98 5.60
N LEU A 105 -6.38 -13.51 4.67
CA LEU A 105 -7.74 -12.99 4.92
C LEU A 105 -7.75 -11.88 5.99
N GLY A 106 -8.36 -12.11 7.13
CA GLY A 106 -8.47 -11.11 8.19
C GLY A 106 -7.12 -10.63 8.77
N ALA A 107 -6.05 -11.42 8.64
CA ALA A 107 -4.71 -11.02 9.07
C ALA A 107 -3.90 -10.30 7.97
N ALA A 108 -4.36 -10.30 6.70
CA ALA A 108 -3.59 -9.79 5.57
C ALA A 108 -3.20 -8.32 5.75
N ALA A 109 -4.16 -7.47 6.09
CA ALA A 109 -3.92 -6.04 6.28
C ALA A 109 -2.87 -5.75 7.36
N ALA A 110 -2.90 -6.48 8.48
CA ALA A 110 -1.92 -6.32 9.55
C ALA A 110 -0.52 -6.78 9.12
N LEU A 111 -0.42 -7.90 8.40
CA LEU A 111 0.85 -8.37 7.83
C LEU A 111 1.44 -7.37 6.83
N GLU A 112 0.63 -6.86 5.92
CA GLU A 112 1.03 -5.90 4.90
C GLU A 112 1.44 -4.56 5.52
N LEU A 113 0.71 -4.09 6.54
CA LEU A 113 1.13 -2.92 7.31
C LEU A 113 2.47 -3.15 8.02
N SER A 114 2.74 -4.36 8.54
CA SER A 114 4.02 -4.69 9.15
C SER A 114 5.17 -4.69 8.14
N ILE A 115 4.91 -5.04 6.89
CA ILE A 115 5.87 -4.92 5.79
C ILE A 115 6.15 -3.45 5.47
N CYS A 116 5.13 -2.61 5.39
CA CYS A 116 5.30 -1.16 5.24
C CYS A 116 6.12 -0.57 6.39
N TYR A 117 5.83 -0.96 7.62
CA TYR A 117 6.59 -0.56 8.80
C TYR A 117 8.08 -0.96 8.68
N LYS A 118 8.36 -2.22 8.35
CA LYS A 118 9.73 -2.67 8.11
C LYS A 118 10.41 -1.93 6.97
N THR A 119 9.70 -1.64 5.90
CA THR A 119 10.22 -0.85 4.79
C THR A 119 10.69 0.54 5.25
N LEU A 120 9.93 1.22 6.12
CA LEU A 120 10.35 2.50 6.68
C LEU A 120 11.61 2.36 7.55
N ILE A 121 11.62 1.42 8.47
CA ILE A 121 12.76 1.22 9.40
C ILE A 121 14.04 0.84 8.64
N GLU A 122 13.96 -0.08 7.67
CA GLU A 122 15.11 -0.51 6.88
C GLU A 122 15.70 0.61 6.00
N ASN A 123 14.93 1.67 5.75
CA ASN A 123 15.34 2.78 4.90
C ASN A 123 15.60 4.09 5.66
N ILE A 124 15.52 4.10 6.99
CA ILE A 124 15.60 5.32 7.80
C ILE A 124 16.90 6.10 7.56
N ASP A 125 18.04 5.40 7.45
CA ASP A 125 19.37 5.96 7.25
C ASP A 125 19.89 5.82 5.82
N LYS A 126 19.08 5.30 4.90
CA LYS A 126 19.53 5.07 3.52
C LYS A 126 19.42 6.34 2.68
N ILE A 127 20.48 6.58 1.95
CA ILE A 127 20.55 7.65 0.95
C ILE A 127 20.04 7.08 -0.39
N CYS A 128 19.54 7.95 -1.26
CA CYS A 128 19.17 7.65 -2.64
C CYS A 128 20.13 6.61 -3.26
N ASN A 129 19.60 5.63 -4.00
CA ASN A 129 20.31 4.53 -4.66
C ASN A 129 20.51 3.24 -3.84
N ASN A 130 20.15 3.19 -2.56
CA ASN A 130 20.22 1.97 -1.75
C ASN A 130 18.90 1.64 -1.02
N VAL A 131 17.80 2.14 -1.54
CA VAL A 131 16.46 1.90 -0.95
C VAL A 131 16.08 0.44 -1.15
N ILE A 132 15.62 -0.21 -0.08
CA ILE A 132 15.12 -1.58 -0.09
C ILE A 132 13.59 -1.55 -0.07
N LEU A 133 12.98 -2.02 -1.14
CA LEU A 133 11.52 -2.16 -1.24
C LEU A 133 11.13 -3.62 -1.41
N PRO A 134 9.91 -4.01 -0.98
CA PRO A 134 9.36 -5.33 -1.28
C PRO A 134 9.21 -5.53 -2.77
N ILE A 135 9.77 -6.63 -3.29
CA ILE A 135 9.74 -6.96 -4.71
C ILE A 135 8.37 -7.49 -5.10
N GLN A 136 7.88 -7.07 -6.27
CA GLN A 136 6.75 -7.70 -6.95
C GLN A 136 7.17 -9.06 -7.48
N VAL A 137 6.62 -10.12 -6.90
CA VAL A 137 6.85 -11.50 -7.37
C VAL A 137 5.69 -11.89 -8.29
N TRP A 138 5.99 -12.16 -9.56
CA TRP A 138 5.04 -12.53 -10.59
C TRP A 138 5.76 -13.26 -11.75
N ASP A 139 5.00 -13.85 -12.65
CA ASP A 139 5.51 -14.62 -13.80
C ASP A 139 6.03 -13.72 -14.95
N LYS A 140 5.91 -12.40 -14.81
CA LYS A 140 6.24 -11.38 -15.83
C LYS A 140 5.36 -11.44 -17.10
N VAL A 141 4.26 -12.15 -17.04
CA VAL A 141 3.26 -12.13 -18.11
C VAL A 141 2.33 -10.94 -17.87
N LYS A 142 2.40 -9.95 -18.75
CA LYS A 142 1.57 -8.75 -18.64
C LYS A 142 0.12 -9.09 -19.00
N ASP A 143 -0.82 -8.62 -18.17
CA ASP A 143 -2.23 -8.63 -18.49
C ASP A 143 -2.60 -7.26 -19.11
N ASP A 144 -3.05 -7.29 -20.38
CA ASP A 144 -3.38 -6.07 -21.13
C ASP A 144 -4.58 -5.29 -20.58
N GLU A 145 -5.36 -5.91 -19.68
CA GLU A 145 -6.48 -5.24 -19.00
C GLU A 145 -6.04 -4.43 -17.76
N LEU A 146 -4.78 -4.57 -17.33
CA LEU A 146 -4.22 -3.82 -16.20
C LEU A 146 -3.51 -2.55 -16.67
N LEU A 147 -3.70 -1.47 -15.93
CA LEU A 147 -2.88 -0.27 -16.12
C LEU A 147 -1.46 -0.53 -15.66
N GLU A 148 -0.52 0.13 -16.32
CA GLU A 148 0.91 -0.03 -16.04
C GLU A 148 1.29 0.74 -14.78
N LEU A 149 1.47 0.00 -13.68
CA LEU A 149 1.96 0.56 -12.42
C LEU A 149 3.50 0.46 -12.34
N ASN A 150 4.10 1.29 -11.49
CA ASN A 150 5.53 1.24 -11.23
C ASN A 150 5.87 0.10 -10.24
N PHE A 151 5.81 -1.14 -10.72
CA PHE A 151 6.12 -2.30 -9.90
C PHE A 151 7.59 -2.37 -9.51
N VAL A 152 7.85 -2.67 -8.24
CA VAL A 152 9.20 -2.92 -7.73
C VAL A 152 9.71 -4.26 -8.28
N ASN A 153 10.59 -4.22 -9.28
CA ASN A 153 11.15 -5.41 -9.92
C ASN A 153 12.51 -5.83 -9.35
N GLU A 154 13.19 -4.95 -8.62
CA GLU A 154 14.50 -5.17 -8.05
C GLU A 154 14.50 -4.82 -6.55
N LYS A 155 15.36 -5.49 -5.79
CA LYS A 155 15.45 -5.28 -4.34
C LYS A 155 15.93 -3.87 -3.98
N ASN A 156 16.84 -3.32 -4.78
CA ASN A 156 17.34 -1.96 -4.63
C ASN A 156 16.82 -1.10 -5.77
N VAL A 157 16.10 -0.07 -5.45
CA VAL A 157 15.50 0.83 -6.44
C VAL A 157 16.17 2.18 -6.35
N ASN A 158 16.56 2.72 -7.51
CA ASN A 158 17.00 4.10 -7.61
C ASN A 158 15.77 5.00 -7.47
N ILE A 159 15.62 5.58 -6.30
CA ILE A 159 14.59 6.57 -6.02
C ILE A 159 15.32 7.84 -5.60
N ASP A 160 14.98 8.95 -6.22
CA ASP A 160 15.58 10.26 -5.91
C ASP A 160 15.23 10.75 -4.49
N ASN A 161 14.21 10.16 -3.87
CA ASN A 161 13.71 10.53 -2.56
C ASN A 161 13.87 9.41 -1.52
N LYS A 162 14.07 9.80 -0.25
CA LYS A 162 14.01 8.87 0.88
C LYS A 162 12.59 8.34 1.05
N ILE A 163 12.47 7.04 1.35
CA ILE A 163 11.19 6.45 1.74
C ILE A 163 10.85 6.88 3.16
N LYS A 164 9.95 7.84 3.26
CA LYS A 164 9.47 8.37 4.54
C LYS A 164 8.01 8.04 4.83
N ILE A 165 7.25 7.71 3.80
CA ILE A 165 5.82 7.47 3.88
C ILE A 165 5.48 6.23 3.05
N CYS A 166 4.71 5.33 3.63
CA CYS A 166 4.13 4.16 2.96
C CYS A 166 2.61 4.20 3.07
N ALA A 167 1.93 3.77 1.99
CA ALA A 167 0.51 3.49 1.99
C ALA A 167 0.27 1.98 1.87
N SER A 168 -0.75 1.46 2.56
CA SER A 168 -1.16 0.06 2.50
C SER A 168 -2.64 -0.04 2.20
N ASN A 169 -2.99 -0.70 1.09
CA ASN A 169 -4.34 -0.89 0.61
C ASN A 169 -4.93 -2.22 1.07
N SER A 170 -6.21 -2.22 1.42
CA SER A 170 -6.95 -3.42 1.75
C SER A 170 -8.37 -3.31 1.23
N PHE A 171 -8.74 -4.21 0.33
CA PHE A 171 -10.06 -4.25 -0.29
C PHE A 171 -10.71 -5.61 -0.02
N ALA A 172 -11.97 -5.62 0.37
CA ALA A 172 -12.61 -6.83 0.86
C ALA A 172 -13.98 -7.07 0.20
N PHE A 173 -14.44 -8.29 0.32
CA PHE A 173 -15.81 -8.64 -0.05
C PHE A 173 -16.83 -7.75 0.67
N GLY A 174 -17.98 -7.53 0.04
CA GLY A 174 -18.95 -6.55 0.48
C GLY A 174 -18.64 -5.13 0.00
N GLY A 175 -17.54 -4.95 -0.76
CA GLY A 175 -17.11 -3.65 -1.27
C GLY A 175 -16.47 -2.76 -0.21
N ALA A 176 -15.98 -3.33 0.89
CA ALA A 176 -15.26 -2.59 1.90
C ALA A 176 -13.84 -2.26 1.43
N ASN A 177 -13.49 -0.98 1.41
CA ASN A 177 -12.17 -0.48 1.02
C ASN A 177 -11.52 0.28 2.17
N ALA A 178 -10.26 0.03 2.42
CA ALA A 178 -9.46 0.74 3.41
C ALA A 178 -8.05 1.03 2.88
N CYS A 179 -7.50 2.16 3.30
CA CYS A 179 -6.09 2.51 3.09
C CYS A 179 -5.53 3.08 4.38
N LEU A 180 -4.35 2.64 4.76
CA LEU A 180 -3.58 3.17 5.88
C LEU A 180 -2.32 3.86 5.37
N VAL A 181 -1.99 5.00 5.97
CA VAL A 181 -0.76 5.75 5.69
C VAL A 181 0.07 5.82 6.95
N ILE A 182 1.30 5.30 6.88
CA ILE A 182 2.28 5.37 7.97
C ILE A 182 3.55 6.07 7.48
N GLY A 183 4.26 6.72 8.40
CA GLY A 183 5.48 7.45 8.05
C GLY A 183 6.38 7.77 9.23
N LEU A 184 7.57 8.29 8.91
CA LEU A 184 8.61 8.73 9.87
C LEU A 184 8.38 10.16 10.35
#